data_71ac5d1d8972b346008f2894cab1a08b
#
_entry.id   71ac5d1d8972b346008f2894cab1a08b
#
_cell.length_a   1.000
_cell.length_b   1.000
_cell.length_c   1.000
_cell.angle_alpha   90.00
_cell.angle_beta   90.00
_cell.angle_gamma   90.00
#
_symmetry.space_group_name_H-M   'P 1'
#
loop_
_entity.id
_entity.type
_entity.pdbx_description
1 polymer ?
#
loop_
_entity_poly.entity_id
_entity_poly.type
_entity_poly.pdbx_seq_one_letter_code
_entity_poly.pdbx_strand_id
1 'polypeptide(L)'
;MSNNAKKDAGKKEETTIQNIKTGQERAFYGSKNVHFKNIIIDGIEQGESAFKECRNISIEDTNIVLKYCVWHCHNITLYKSIIDVNSRASIWYCENMEIVNCKLNGIKVCRNCTNLTIKDSVINSDDFGWMCEGVKLINCKISGVTPLLHSSNITIDGTDFNAKYILQYSNNIKMYNTTIDTKDCFWHAKNVYCKDCKLVGEYLAWYSENCVFENCHIDSIQPLCYCKKLILINCIMANSNLSFEYSEVEADIKGHVDSIRNVLSGKIICDSLGEYVQDEHVHECKGVIAIRPKDEEKEKEQEKK
;
A
#
# COMPACT_ATOMS: atom_id res chain seq x y z
N MET A 1 -2.31 -6.86 59.93
CA MET A 1 -1.53 -5.78 59.31
C MET A 1 -0.71 -6.40 58.19
N SER A 2 -1.24 -6.36 56.94
CA SER A 2 -0.54 -6.95 55.79
C SER A 2 0.04 -5.80 54.96
N ASN A 3 1.36 -5.73 54.92
CA ASN A 3 2.09 -4.77 54.10
C ASN A 3 2.03 -5.21 52.61
N ASN A 4 1.22 -4.52 51.83
CA ASN A 4 1.29 -4.56 50.38
C ASN A 4 2.45 -3.68 49.89
N ALA A 5 3.61 -4.25 49.70
CA ALA A 5 4.69 -3.63 48.93
C ALA A 5 4.34 -3.72 47.47
N LYS A 6 3.86 -2.64 46.86
CA LYS A 6 3.83 -2.48 45.39
C LYS A 6 5.28 -2.47 44.92
N LYS A 7 5.66 -3.51 44.17
CA LYS A 7 6.89 -3.49 43.38
C LYS A 7 6.74 -2.41 42.30
N ASP A 8 7.41 -1.29 42.50
CA ASP A 8 7.71 -0.33 41.45
C ASP A 8 8.52 -1.06 40.36
N ALA A 9 7.90 -1.27 39.20
CA ALA A 9 8.62 -1.73 38.03
C ALA A 9 9.51 -0.58 37.56
N GLY A 10 10.76 -0.58 37.99
CA GLY A 10 11.74 0.46 37.67
C GLY A 10 11.77 0.72 36.17
N LYS A 11 11.45 1.94 35.75
CA LYS A 11 11.78 2.46 34.42
C LYS A 11 13.29 2.28 34.26
N LYS A 12 13.71 1.36 33.39
CA LYS A 12 15.12 1.32 32.96
C LYS A 12 15.41 2.68 32.34
N GLU A 13 16.40 3.40 32.86
CA GLU A 13 16.91 4.63 32.27
C GLU A 13 17.33 4.32 30.84
N GLU A 14 16.70 5.00 29.88
CA GLU A 14 17.06 4.91 28.47
C GLU A 14 18.35 5.71 28.26
N THR A 15 19.41 5.07 27.81
CA THR A 15 20.69 5.76 27.53
C THR A 15 20.51 6.61 26.28
N THR A 16 20.83 7.91 26.34
CA THR A 16 20.82 8.80 25.18
C THR A 16 22.23 8.96 24.60
N ILE A 17 22.34 8.71 23.29
CA ILE A 17 23.55 8.99 22.48
C ILE A 17 23.18 10.08 21.48
N GLN A 18 23.88 11.21 21.48
CA GLN A 18 23.48 12.35 20.67
C GLN A 18 24.65 13.15 20.08
N ASN A 19 24.36 13.93 19.01
CA ASN A 19 25.29 14.88 18.39
C ASN A 19 26.57 14.19 17.86
N ILE A 20 26.41 13.03 17.23
CA ILE A 20 27.53 12.24 16.69
C ILE A 20 27.49 12.28 15.16
N LYS A 21 28.64 12.48 14.53
CA LYS A 21 28.86 12.17 13.12
C LYS A 21 29.74 10.93 13.02
N THR A 22 29.31 9.94 12.26
CA THR A 22 30.05 8.70 12.02
C THR A 22 29.83 8.17 10.62
N GLY A 23 30.84 7.55 10.05
CA GLY A 23 30.77 6.76 8.82
C GLY A 23 31.30 5.34 9.03
N GLN A 24 31.52 4.94 10.28
CA GLN A 24 32.09 3.64 10.60
C GLN A 24 31.10 2.50 10.35
N GLU A 25 31.59 1.40 9.80
CA GLU A 25 30.84 0.16 9.73
C GLU A 25 30.42 -0.27 11.14
N ARG A 26 29.12 -0.62 11.27
CA ARG A 26 28.54 -1.13 12.52
C ARG A 26 28.75 -0.22 13.75
N ALA A 27 28.78 1.10 13.53
CA ALA A 27 29.09 2.07 14.60
C ALA A 27 28.27 1.87 15.90
N PHE A 28 27.03 1.42 15.79
CA PHE A 28 26.10 1.20 16.91
C PHE A 28 25.61 -0.25 16.99
N TYR A 29 26.37 -1.20 16.46
CA TYR A 29 26.01 -2.61 16.40
C TYR A 29 25.54 -3.17 17.75
N GLY A 30 24.42 -3.87 17.75
CA GLY A 30 23.91 -4.58 18.93
C GLY A 30 23.41 -3.68 20.05
N SER A 31 23.25 -2.38 19.84
CA SER A 31 22.74 -1.45 20.87
C SER A 31 21.36 -1.86 21.37
N LYS A 32 21.12 -1.68 22.68
CA LYS A 32 19.84 -2.03 23.32
C LYS A 32 19.40 -0.95 24.30
N ASN A 33 18.09 -0.59 24.23
CA ASN A 33 17.48 0.41 25.10
C ASN A 33 18.21 1.77 25.02
N VAL A 34 18.44 2.26 23.78
CA VAL A 34 19.18 3.50 23.52
C VAL A 34 18.31 4.43 22.69
N HIS A 35 18.30 5.70 23.09
CA HIS A 35 17.79 6.81 22.30
C HIS A 35 18.94 7.49 21.54
N PHE A 36 18.90 7.44 20.20
CA PHE A 36 19.86 8.12 19.33
C PHE A 36 19.22 9.42 18.84
N LYS A 37 19.89 10.55 19.06
CA LYS A 37 19.37 11.86 18.68
C LYS A 37 20.40 12.72 17.95
N ASN A 38 19.97 13.37 16.87
CA ASN A 38 20.83 14.23 16.07
C ASN A 38 22.13 13.53 15.64
N ILE A 39 21.96 12.40 14.94
CA ILE A 39 23.09 11.61 14.45
C ILE A 39 23.24 11.86 12.95
N ILE A 40 24.45 12.02 12.47
CA ILE A 40 24.78 12.04 11.05
C ILE A 40 25.56 10.75 10.74
N ILE A 41 24.95 9.90 9.93
CA ILE A 41 25.58 8.66 9.45
C ILE A 41 25.92 8.88 7.97
N ASP A 42 27.21 9.09 7.70
CA ASP A 42 27.73 9.43 6.39
C ASP A 42 29.04 8.71 6.14
N GLY A 43 29.01 7.69 5.29
CA GLY A 43 30.17 6.83 5.10
C GLY A 43 29.99 5.80 3.99
N ILE A 44 29.44 6.20 2.87
CA ILE A 44 29.02 5.33 1.76
C ILE A 44 30.16 4.40 1.28
N GLU A 45 31.39 4.86 1.31
CA GLU A 45 32.53 4.10 0.79
C GLU A 45 33.15 3.13 1.81
N GLN A 46 33.03 3.42 3.09
CA GLN A 46 33.78 2.71 4.14
C GLN A 46 32.89 2.11 5.22
N GLY A 47 31.60 2.40 5.27
CA GLY A 47 30.73 1.96 6.34
C GLY A 47 29.38 1.45 5.85
N GLU A 48 28.88 0.42 6.49
CA GLU A 48 27.53 -0.11 6.32
C GLU A 48 26.99 -0.66 7.64
N SER A 49 25.68 -0.91 7.69
CA SER A 49 25.05 -1.58 8.82
C SER A 49 25.22 -0.91 10.19
N ALA A 50 25.19 0.43 10.25
CA ALA A 50 25.45 1.18 11.48
C ALA A 50 24.60 0.71 12.68
N PHE A 51 23.30 0.46 12.49
CA PHE A 51 22.37 -0.02 13.51
C PHE A 51 22.03 -1.50 13.38
N LYS A 52 22.94 -2.33 12.90
CA LYS A 52 22.68 -3.76 12.77
C LYS A 52 22.47 -4.43 14.14
N GLU A 53 21.47 -5.37 14.22
CA GLU A 53 21.15 -6.16 15.41
C GLU A 53 20.72 -5.35 16.65
N CYS A 54 20.24 -4.12 16.44
CA CYS A 54 19.76 -3.30 17.55
C CYS A 54 18.38 -3.74 18.04
N ARG A 55 18.10 -3.46 19.32
CA ARG A 55 16.82 -3.80 19.96
C ARG A 55 16.33 -2.69 20.87
N ASN A 56 15.03 -2.38 20.79
CA ASN A 56 14.38 -1.36 21.63
C ASN A 56 15.14 -0.04 21.54
N ILE A 57 15.33 0.49 20.34
CA ILE A 57 15.99 1.78 20.12
C ILE A 57 15.04 2.77 19.48
N SER A 58 15.25 4.03 19.81
CA SER A 58 14.65 5.16 19.11
C SER A 58 15.72 5.98 18.40
N ILE A 59 15.43 6.42 17.17
CA ILE A 59 16.33 7.19 16.32
C ILE A 59 15.58 8.46 15.93
N GLU A 60 16.03 9.61 16.37
CA GLU A 60 15.39 10.90 16.19
C GLU A 60 16.35 11.90 15.52
N ASP A 61 15.78 12.78 14.67
CA ASP A 61 16.50 13.89 14.01
C ASP A 61 17.83 13.42 13.35
N THR A 62 17.79 12.25 12.70
CA THR A 62 19.00 11.59 12.18
C THR A 62 19.03 11.61 10.66
N ASN A 63 20.17 11.90 10.07
CA ASN A 63 20.41 11.79 8.64
C ASN A 63 21.25 10.54 8.33
N ILE A 64 20.71 9.68 7.45
CA ILE A 64 21.30 8.37 7.12
C ILE A 64 21.70 8.37 5.65
N VAL A 65 23.01 8.34 5.38
CA VAL A 65 23.61 8.20 4.06
C VAL A 65 24.46 6.94 4.05
N LEU A 66 23.80 5.76 4.21
CA LEU A 66 24.51 4.50 4.37
C LEU A 66 23.70 3.34 3.82
N LYS A 67 24.38 2.33 3.26
CA LYS A 67 23.78 1.05 2.86
C LYS A 67 23.45 0.20 4.08
N TYR A 68 22.34 -0.55 4.01
CA TYR A 68 21.94 -1.55 5.02
C TYR A 68 21.94 -1.01 6.46
N CYS A 69 21.64 0.27 6.66
CA CYS A 69 21.87 0.98 7.92
C CYS A 69 21.15 0.36 9.11
N VAL A 70 19.86 0.00 8.95
CA VAL A 70 19.02 -0.62 9.98
C VAL A 70 18.72 -2.04 9.53
N TRP A 71 19.51 -3.01 10.03
CA TRP A 71 19.46 -4.39 9.56
C TRP A 71 19.30 -5.39 10.73
N HIS A 72 18.35 -6.33 10.61
CA HIS A 72 17.99 -7.30 11.66
C HIS A 72 17.69 -6.66 13.02
N CYS A 73 16.93 -5.58 13.01
CA CYS A 73 16.59 -4.85 14.22
C CYS A 73 15.17 -5.18 14.71
N HIS A 74 14.93 -5.04 16.01
CA HIS A 74 13.64 -5.32 16.63
C HIS A 74 13.19 -4.17 17.54
N ASN A 75 11.91 -3.79 17.44
CA ASN A 75 11.29 -2.71 18.24
C ASN A 75 12.03 -1.38 18.04
N ILE A 76 11.89 -0.82 16.82
CA ILE A 76 12.61 0.38 16.42
C ILE A 76 11.59 1.50 16.16
N THR A 77 11.87 2.68 16.70
CA THR A 77 11.18 3.91 16.30
C THR A 77 12.16 4.79 15.52
N LEU A 78 11.75 5.23 14.32
CA LEU A 78 12.44 6.24 13.52
C LEU A 78 11.55 7.49 13.44
N TYR A 79 12.03 8.61 13.94
CA TYR A 79 11.25 9.85 14.06
C TYR A 79 12.00 11.05 13.49
N LYS A 80 11.30 11.91 12.71
CA LYS A 80 11.87 13.14 12.11
C LYS A 80 13.22 12.95 11.41
N SER A 81 13.43 11.79 10.82
CA SER A 81 14.73 11.41 10.26
C SER A 81 14.69 11.33 8.74
N ILE A 82 15.84 11.39 8.12
CA ILE A 82 16.00 11.33 6.68
C ILE A 82 16.88 10.14 6.31
N ILE A 83 16.37 9.28 5.43
CA ILE A 83 17.18 8.34 4.66
C ILE A 83 17.47 9.03 3.33
N ASP A 84 18.75 9.20 3.03
CA ASP A 84 19.23 9.93 1.85
C ASP A 84 19.01 9.13 0.55
N VAL A 85 18.96 9.85 -0.55
CA VAL A 85 18.79 9.27 -1.90
C VAL A 85 19.93 8.31 -2.30
N ASN A 86 21.11 8.50 -1.75
CA ASN A 86 22.26 7.62 -1.99
C ASN A 86 22.26 6.34 -1.13
N SER A 87 21.28 6.22 -0.23
CA SER A 87 21.14 5.02 0.59
C SER A 87 20.55 3.85 -0.22
N ARG A 88 20.92 2.63 0.16
CA ARG A 88 20.41 1.41 -0.47
C ARG A 88 20.02 0.39 0.58
N ALA A 89 18.83 -0.22 0.44
CA ALA A 89 18.30 -1.24 1.34
C ALA A 89 18.47 -0.85 2.83
N SER A 90 18.13 0.39 3.14
CA SER A 90 18.48 1.04 4.42
C SER A 90 17.81 0.39 5.62
N ILE A 91 16.64 -0.22 5.43
CA ILE A 91 15.88 -0.93 6.46
C ILE A 91 15.60 -2.33 5.93
N TRP A 92 16.19 -3.34 6.56
CA TRP A 92 16.07 -4.69 6.06
C TRP A 92 15.99 -5.74 7.17
N TYR A 93 15.07 -6.72 7.01
CA TYR A 93 14.81 -7.77 8.01
C TYR A 93 14.52 -7.23 9.41
N CYS A 94 13.78 -6.13 9.51
CA CYS A 94 13.40 -5.55 10.79
C CYS A 94 12.01 -6.01 11.22
N GLU A 95 11.78 -6.06 12.52
CA GLU A 95 10.53 -6.46 13.14
C GLU A 95 10.03 -5.42 14.13
N ASN A 96 8.73 -5.14 14.12
CA ASN A 96 8.07 -4.16 14.98
C ASN A 96 8.70 -2.75 14.83
N MET A 97 8.55 -2.18 13.65
CA MET A 97 9.13 -0.87 13.36
C MET A 97 8.04 0.20 13.20
N GLU A 98 8.22 1.35 13.86
CA GLU A 98 7.42 2.54 13.67
C GLU A 98 8.27 3.66 13.06
N ILE A 99 7.79 4.27 11.96
CA ILE A 99 8.44 5.38 11.26
C ILE A 99 7.46 6.53 11.19
N VAL A 100 7.84 7.70 11.72
CA VAL A 100 6.93 8.85 11.82
C VAL A 100 7.63 10.15 11.41
N ASN A 101 6.96 10.96 10.61
CA ASN A 101 7.47 12.26 10.12
C ASN A 101 8.84 12.17 9.45
N CYS A 102 9.06 11.12 8.65
CA CYS A 102 10.35 10.86 8.02
C CYS A 102 10.33 11.12 6.50
N LYS A 103 11.53 11.30 5.95
CA LYS A 103 11.76 11.24 4.51
C LYS A 103 12.59 10.01 4.18
N LEU A 104 12.01 9.08 3.44
CA LEU A 104 12.64 7.82 3.09
C LEU A 104 12.97 7.83 1.60
N ASN A 105 14.22 8.08 1.27
CA ASN A 105 14.69 8.10 -0.12
C ASN A 105 15.65 6.96 -0.40
N GLY A 106 16.04 6.80 -1.67
CA GLY A 106 16.95 5.76 -2.11
C GLY A 106 16.23 4.53 -2.66
N ILE A 107 16.92 3.42 -2.80
CA ILE A 107 16.35 2.21 -3.40
C ILE A 107 16.21 1.09 -2.37
N LYS A 108 15.12 0.29 -2.50
CA LYS A 108 14.86 -0.89 -1.66
C LYS A 108 14.70 -0.56 -0.17
N VAL A 109 14.10 0.58 0.14
CA VAL A 109 13.80 0.92 1.53
C VAL A 109 12.70 0.02 2.06
N CYS A 110 12.84 -0.48 3.29
CA CYS A 110 11.92 -1.43 3.94
C CYS A 110 11.72 -2.72 3.14
N ARG A 111 12.63 -3.66 3.30
CA ARG A 111 12.53 -4.97 2.65
C ARG A 111 12.52 -6.11 3.66
N ASN A 112 11.68 -7.14 3.44
CA ASN A 112 11.54 -8.29 4.33
C ASN A 112 11.31 -7.90 5.81
N CYS A 113 10.51 -6.86 6.04
CA CYS A 113 10.17 -6.40 7.38
C CYS A 113 8.82 -6.96 7.83
N THR A 114 8.67 -7.14 9.14
CA THR A 114 7.42 -7.61 9.74
C THR A 114 6.89 -6.58 10.75
N ASN A 115 5.58 -6.32 10.74
CA ASN A 115 4.91 -5.33 11.60
C ASN A 115 5.51 -3.93 11.43
N LEU A 116 5.45 -3.41 10.20
CA LEU A 116 5.93 -2.09 9.82
C LEU A 116 4.80 -1.07 9.83
N THR A 117 4.91 -0.03 10.63
CA THR A 117 3.97 1.11 10.62
C THR A 117 4.70 2.37 10.18
N ILE A 118 4.19 3.05 9.15
CA ILE A 118 4.74 4.33 8.67
C ILE A 118 3.61 5.37 8.67
N LYS A 119 3.88 6.53 9.28
CA LYS A 119 2.90 7.62 9.43
C LYS A 119 3.49 8.96 9.00
N ASP A 120 2.66 9.81 8.41
CA ASP A 120 2.97 11.23 8.13
C ASP A 120 4.33 11.40 7.44
N SER A 121 4.66 10.51 6.50
CA SER A 121 6.00 10.40 5.92
C SER A 121 5.98 10.47 4.40
N VAL A 122 7.10 10.91 3.84
CA VAL A 122 7.32 10.93 2.38
C VAL A 122 8.30 9.83 2.00
N ILE A 123 7.90 8.99 1.05
CA ILE A 123 8.69 7.84 0.59
C ILE A 123 8.94 8.03 -0.90
N ASN A 124 10.20 8.14 -1.28
CA ASN A 124 10.63 8.20 -2.66
C ASN A 124 11.67 7.10 -2.89
N SER A 125 11.17 5.92 -3.24
CA SER A 125 12.01 4.73 -3.29
C SER A 125 11.47 3.71 -4.29
N ASP A 126 12.30 3.34 -5.24
CA ASP A 126 12.05 2.15 -6.02
C ASP A 126 12.19 0.91 -5.14
N ASP A 127 11.35 -0.10 -5.40
CA ASP A 127 11.30 -1.35 -4.66
C ASP A 127 11.01 -1.18 -3.15
N PHE A 128 10.24 -0.15 -2.78
CA PHE A 128 9.83 0.09 -1.39
C PHE A 128 8.93 -1.03 -0.86
N GLY A 129 9.21 -1.50 0.34
CA GLY A 129 8.32 -2.39 1.08
C GLY A 129 8.19 -3.81 0.49
N TRP A 130 9.18 -4.29 -0.25
CA TRP A 130 9.13 -5.62 -0.85
C TRP A 130 9.14 -6.74 0.18
N MET A 131 8.27 -7.74 -0.02
CA MET A 131 8.20 -8.96 0.80
C MET A 131 8.01 -8.63 2.30
N CYS A 132 7.26 -7.58 2.59
CA CYS A 132 6.94 -7.20 3.97
C CYS A 132 5.60 -7.82 4.42
N GLU A 133 5.48 -8.05 5.71
CA GLU A 133 4.26 -8.58 6.32
C GLU A 133 3.76 -7.67 7.44
N GLY A 134 2.44 -7.43 7.47
CA GLY A 134 1.85 -6.56 8.50
C GLY A 134 2.24 -5.11 8.32
N VAL A 135 2.02 -4.56 7.11
CA VAL A 135 2.36 -3.17 6.78
C VAL A 135 1.18 -2.25 7.04
N LYS A 136 1.43 -1.14 7.73
CA LYS A 136 0.45 -0.08 7.93
C LYS A 136 1.01 1.27 7.45
N LEU A 137 0.34 1.90 6.48
CA LEU A 137 0.68 3.22 5.93
C LEU A 137 -0.45 4.20 6.25
N ILE A 138 -0.13 5.32 6.88
CA ILE A 138 -1.12 6.33 7.29
C ILE A 138 -0.61 7.72 6.88
N ASN A 139 -1.41 8.46 6.12
CA ASN A 139 -1.10 9.84 5.69
C ASN A 139 0.28 9.95 5.03
N CYS A 140 0.64 9.03 4.16
CA CYS A 140 1.94 9.03 3.48
C CYS A 140 1.84 9.56 2.04
N LYS A 141 2.99 9.99 1.50
CA LYS A 141 3.14 10.23 0.06
C LYS A 141 4.21 9.31 -0.47
N ILE A 142 3.86 8.51 -1.48
CA ILE A 142 4.72 7.43 -1.97
C ILE A 142 4.95 7.58 -3.46
N SER A 143 6.22 7.59 -3.87
CA SER A 143 6.63 7.59 -5.27
C SER A 143 7.73 6.56 -5.51
N GLY A 144 7.82 6.05 -6.75
CA GLY A 144 8.81 5.06 -7.16
C GLY A 144 8.22 3.96 -8.03
N VAL A 145 8.94 2.88 -8.17
CA VAL A 145 8.55 1.72 -8.97
C VAL A 145 8.39 0.50 -8.07
N THR A 146 7.38 -0.32 -8.32
CA THR A 146 7.08 -1.58 -7.60
C THR A 146 6.96 -1.50 -6.07
N PRO A 147 6.26 -0.51 -5.49
CA PRO A 147 6.08 -0.49 -4.03
C PRO A 147 5.20 -1.67 -3.57
N LEU A 148 5.59 -2.26 -2.43
CA LEU A 148 4.86 -3.33 -1.74
C LEU A 148 4.71 -4.64 -2.54
N LEU A 149 5.61 -4.92 -3.47
CA LEU A 149 5.60 -6.16 -4.25
C LEU A 149 5.73 -7.39 -3.33
N HIS A 150 4.90 -8.44 -3.56
CA HIS A 150 4.88 -9.68 -2.78
C HIS A 150 4.70 -9.48 -1.26
N SER A 151 3.97 -8.46 -0.86
CA SER A 151 3.73 -8.15 0.56
C SER A 151 2.34 -8.60 1.02
N SER A 152 2.14 -8.73 2.33
CA SER A 152 0.89 -9.26 2.88
C SER A 152 0.42 -8.54 4.15
N ASN A 153 -0.89 -8.69 4.45
CA ASN A 153 -1.51 -8.09 5.63
C ASN A 153 -1.31 -6.56 5.68
N ILE A 154 -1.73 -5.90 4.60
CA ILE A 154 -1.46 -4.48 4.35
C ILE A 154 -2.70 -3.64 4.69
N THR A 155 -2.51 -2.57 5.43
CA THR A 155 -3.53 -1.54 5.67
C THR A 155 -3.00 -0.18 5.24
N ILE A 156 -3.75 0.53 4.40
CA ILE A 156 -3.38 1.85 3.87
C ILE A 156 -4.54 2.81 4.13
N ASP A 157 -4.26 3.98 4.68
CA ASP A 157 -5.27 5.01 4.93
C ASP A 157 -4.72 6.41 4.66
N GLY A 158 -5.48 7.23 3.94
CA GLY A 158 -5.15 8.62 3.65
C GLY A 158 -3.81 8.82 2.92
N THR A 159 -3.40 7.86 2.08
CA THR A 159 -2.07 7.87 1.44
C THR A 159 -2.19 8.20 -0.05
N ASP A 160 -1.27 9.00 -0.56
CA ASP A 160 -1.16 9.32 -1.98
C ASP A 160 -0.03 8.53 -2.63
N PHE A 161 -0.35 7.79 -3.69
CA PHE A 161 0.63 7.09 -4.52
C PHE A 161 0.76 7.76 -5.89
N ASN A 162 1.98 8.10 -6.26
CA ASN A 162 2.39 8.40 -7.62
C ASN A 162 3.53 7.44 -7.98
N ALA A 163 3.17 6.22 -8.33
CA ALA A 163 4.13 5.13 -8.47
C ALA A 163 3.64 4.13 -9.53
N LYS A 164 4.52 3.23 -9.99
CA LYS A 164 4.16 2.17 -10.95
C LYS A 164 4.15 0.81 -10.27
N TYR A 165 3.29 -0.09 -10.75
CA TYR A 165 3.28 -1.51 -10.36
C TYR A 165 3.04 -1.72 -8.86
N ILE A 166 2.10 -0.95 -8.30
CA ILE A 166 1.80 -0.95 -6.85
C ILE A 166 1.11 -2.26 -6.45
N LEU A 167 1.54 -2.86 -5.32
CA LEU A 167 0.87 -4.01 -4.69
C LEU A 167 0.73 -5.26 -5.58
N GLN A 168 1.57 -5.42 -6.58
CA GLN A 168 1.54 -6.62 -7.41
C GLN A 168 1.88 -7.87 -6.59
N TYR A 169 1.17 -8.99 -6.87
CA TYR A 169 1.34 -10.27 -6.18
C TYR A 169 1.17 -10.20 -4.66
N SER A 170 0.52 -9.15 -4.15
CA SER A 170 0.31 -8.94 -2.72
C SER A 170 -1.03 -9.49 -2.26
N ASN A 171 -1.19 -9.70 -0.95
CA ASN A 171 -2.33 -10.39 -0.39
C ASN A 171 -2.85 -9.73 0.90
N ASN A 172 -4.17 -9.87 1.16
CA ASN A 172 -4.83 -9.31 2.34
C ASN A 172 -4.62 -7.79 2.45
N ILE A 173 -5.14 -7.04 1.50
CA ILE A 173 -4.98 -5.60 1.37
C ILE A 173 -6.28 -4.91 1.79
N LYS A 174 -6.18 -3.93 2.68
CA LYS A 174 -7.26 -3.00 3.03
C LYS A 174 -6.81 -1.58 2.76
N MET A 175 -7.57 -0.85 1.95
CA MET A 175 -7.22 0.51 1.55
C MET A 175 -8.41 1.45 1.75
N TYR A 176 -8.16 2.60 2.35
CA TYR A 176 -9.17 3.59 2.68
C TYR A 176 -8.70 5.01 2.30
N ASN A 177 -9.60 5.87 1.83
CA ASN A 177 -9.34 7.30 1.63
C ASN A 177 -8.04 7.58 0.86
N THR A 178 -7.69 6.74 -0.10
CA THR A 178 -6.37 6.72 -0.75
C THR A 178 -6.49 7.10 -2.22
N THR A 179 -5.55 7.90 -2.70
CA THR A 179 -5.41 8.23 -4.11
C THR A 179 -4.25 7.44 -4.71
N ILE A 180 -4.50 6.77 -5.83
CA ILE A 180 -3.50 6.06 -6.61
C ILE A 180 -3.47 6.64 -8.02
N ASP A 181 -2.28 7.04 -8.48
CA ASP A 181 -1.97 7.31 -9.87
C ASP A 181 -0.86 6.34 -10.30
N THR A 182 -1.20 5.37 -11.15
CA THR A 182 -0.35 4.20 -11.37
C THR A 182 -0.59 3.50 -12.70
N LYS A 183 0.31 2.58 -13.02
CA LYS A 183 0.11 1.53 -14.02
C LYS A 183 0.17 0.16 -13.33
N ASP A 184 -0.69 -0.78 -13.78
CA ASP A 184 -0.72 -2.19 -13.34
C ASP A 184 -0.81 -2.37 -11.79
N CYS A 185 -1.66 -1.58 -11.11
CA CYS A 185 -1.91 -1.76 -9.68
C CYS A 185 -2.67 -3.06 -9.41
N PHE A 186 -2.36 -3.73 -8.31
CA PHE A 186 -2.97 -4.99 -7.87
C PHE A 186 -2.85 -6.17 -8.84
N TRP A 187 -1.93 -6.15 -9.78
CA TRP A 187 -1.71 -7.27 -10.70
C TRP A 187 -1.46 -8.58 -9.92
N HIS A 188 -2.27 -9.62 -10.16
CA HIS A 188 -2.26 -10.87 -9.40
C HIS A 188 -2.42 -10.72 -7.89
N ALA A 189 -3.00 -9.62 -7.40
CA ALA A 189 -3.27 -9.45 -5.98
C ALA A 189 -4.48 -10.32 -5.53
N LYS A 190 -4.54 -10.62 -4.23
CA LYS A 190 -5.63 -11.40 -3.64
C LYS A 190 -6.18 -10.76 -2.38
N ASN A 191 -7.49 -10.93 -2.15
CA ASN A 191 -8.17 -10.43 -0.96
C ASN A 191 -7.98 -8.92 -0.79
N VAL A 192 -8.43 -8.15 -1.78
CA VAL A 192 -8.32 -6.69 -1.82
C VAL A 192 -9.65 -6.07 -1.41
N TYR A 193 -9.62 -5.15 -0.47
CA TYR A 193 -10.74 -4.30 -0.12
C TYR A 193 -10.33 -2.83 -0.20
N CYS A 194 -10.95 -2.08 -1.11
CA CYS A 194 -10.75 -0.64 -1.26
C CYS A 194 -12.06 0.09 -0.98
N LYS A 195 -12.02 1.12 -0.14
CA LYS A 195 -13.17 1.95 0.17
C LYS A 195 -12.83 3.43 0.11
N ASP A 196 -13.71 4.22 -0.52
CA ASP A 196 -13.58 5.68 -0.65
C ASP A 196 -12.24 6.08 -1.29
N CYS A 197 -11.79 5.31 -2.32
CA CYS A 197 -10.51 5.50 -3.00
C CYS A 197 -10.68 6.10 -4.39
N LYS A 198 -9.66 6.83 -4.84
CA LYS A 198 -9.50 7.28 -6.22
C LYS A 198 -8.38 6.51 -6.89
N LEU A 199 -8.71 5.72 -7.92
CA LEU A 199 -7.81 4.81 -8.60
C LEU A 199 -7.66 5.25 -10.06
N VAL A 200 -6.52 5.85 -10.40
CA VAL A 200 -6.23 6.39 -11.72
C VAL A 200 -5.11 5.62 -12.38
N GLY A 201 -5.24 5.32 -13.68
CA GLY A 201 -4.13 4.73 -14.43
C GLY A 201 -4.54 3.72 -15.51
N GLU A 202 -3.78 2.65 -15.64
CA GLU A 202 -3.95 1.62 -16.66
C GLU A 202 -3.95 0.23 -16.03
N TYR A 203 -4.73 -0.70 -16.61
CA TYR A 203 -4.73 -2.15 -16.30
C TYR A 203 -4.91 -2.49 -14.82
N LEU A 204 -5.82 -1.75 -14.16
CA LEU A 204 -6.13 -1.93 -12.73
C LEU A 204 -6.58 -3.37 -12.44
N ALA A 205 -5.96 -4.01 -11.46
CA ALA A 205 -6.34 -5.28 -10.86
C ALA A 205 -6.40 -6.50 -11.82
N TRP A 206 -5.64 -6.51 -12.89
CA TRP A 206 -5.61 -7.64 -13.78
C TRP A 206 -5.18 -8.93 -13.06
N TYR A 207 -5.87 -10.05 -13.36
CA TYR A 207 -5.65 -11.38 -12.79
C TYR A 207 -5.79 -11.44 -11.26
N SER A 208 -6.46 -10.47 -10.66
CA SER A 208 -6.68 -10.46 -9.20
C SER A 208 -7.84 -11.36 -8.79
N GLU A 209 -7.89 -11.70 -7.49
CA GLU A 209 -8.89 -12.62 -6.95
C GLU A 209 -9.46 -12.09 -5.63
N ASN A 210 -10.79 -12.21 -5.46
CA ASN A 210 -11.50 -11.81 -4.26
C ASN A 210 -11.28 -10.32 -3.94
N CYS A 211 -11.70 -9.44 -4.86
CA CYS A 211 -11.53 -8.00 -4.77
C CYS A 211 -12.87 -7.30 -4.58
N VAL A 212 -12.93 -6.38 -3.62
CA VAL A 212 -14.09 -5.53 -3.36
C VAL A 212 -13.67 -4.06 -3.44
N PHE A 213 -14.36 -3.31 -4.28
CA PHE A 213 -14.23 -1.86 -4.40
C PHE A 213 -15.57 -1.22 -3.98
N GLU A 214 -15.55 -0.41 -2.93
CA GLU A 214 -16.73 0.26 -2.36
C GLU A 214 -16.57 1.77 -2.43
N ASN A 215 -17.52 2.48 -3.01
CA ASN A 215 -17.51 3.94 -3.19
C ASN A 215 -16.22 4.45 -3.88
N CYS A 216 -15.64 3.67 -4.77
CA CYS A 216 -14.40 4.04 -5.44
C CYS A 216 -14.67 4.79 -6.76
N HIS A 217 -13.79 5.74 -7.08
CA HIS A 217 -13.69 6.35 -8.38
C HIS A 217 -12.55 5.71 -9.15
N ILE A 218 -12.88 4.99 -10.23
CA ILE A 218 -11.95 4.25 -11.08
C ILE A 218 -11.82 5.00 -12.41
N ASP A 219 -10.66 5.53 -12.71
CA ASP A 219 -10.31 6.20 -13.96
C ASP A 219 -9.16 5.45 -14.61
N SER A 220 -9.47 4.42 -15.39
CA SER A 220 -8.45 3.45 -15.83
C SER A 220 -8.76 2.85 -17.18
N ILE A 221 -7.75 2.77 -18.02
CA ILE A 221 -7.81 2.07 -19.29
C ILE A 221 -7.79 0.56 -19.06
N GLN A 222 -8.72 -0.17 -19.67
CA GLN A 222 -8.89 -1.63 -19.57
C GLN A 222 -8.81 -2.16 -18.12
N PRO A 223 -9.62 -1.62 -17.19
CA PRO A 223 -9.54 -2.06 -15.80
C PRO A 223 -10.23 -3.41 -15.59
N LEU A 224 -9.82 -4.09 -14.51
CA LEU A 224 -10.56 -5.20 -13.91
C LEU A 224 -10.74 -6.41 -14.84
N CYS A 225 -9.77 -6.66 -15.70
CA CYS A 225 -9.79 -7.82 -16.60
C CYS A 225 -9.21 -9.07 -15.94
N TYR A 226 -9.74 -10.24 -16.31
CA TYR A 226 -9.31 -11.57 -15.84
C TYR A 226 -9.45 -11.76 -14.31
N CYS A 227 -10.34 -11.01 -13.67
CA CYS A 227 -10.57 -11.08 -12.23
C CYS A 227 -11.48 -12.25 -11.86
N LYS A 228 -11.24 -12.83 -10.66
CA LYS A 228 -12.15 -13.80 -10.05
C LYS A 228 -12.78 -13.22 -8.80
N LYS A 229 -14.10 -13.42 -8.64
CA LYS A 229 -14.86 -12.93 -7.49
C LYS A 229 -14.67 -11.42 -7.26
N LEU A 230 -14.89 -10.65 -8.30
CA LEU A 230 -14.81 -9.19 -8.28
C LEU A 230 -16.16 -8.59 -7.85
N ILE A 231 -16.15 -7.67 -6.90
CA ILE A 231 -17.34 -6.95 -6.44
C ILE A 231 -17.10 -5.44 -6.50
N LEU A 232 -17.99 -4.71 -7.17
CA LEU A 232 -18.03 -3.25 -7.14
C LEU A 232 -19.34 -2.80 -6.48
N ILE A 233 -19.24 -1.92 -5.48
CA ILE A 233 -20.37 -1.39 -4.74
C ILE A 233 -20.36 0.12 -4.88
N ASN A 234 -21.36 0.71 -5.52
CA ASN A 234 -21.52 2.15 -5.62
C ASN A 234 -20.28 2.86 -6.22
N CYS A 235 -19.62 2.24 -7.20
CA CYS A 235 -18.43 2.79 -7.84
C CYS A 235 -18.78 3.69 -9.02
N ILE A 236 -17.87 4.61 -9.35
CA ILE A 236 -17.90 5.41 -10.58
C ILE A 236 -16.72 4.96 -11.45
N MET A 237 -16.98 4.75 -12.75
CA MET A 237 -15.93 4.44 -13.72
C MET A 237 -15.84 5.57 -14.74
N ALA A 238 -14.64 6.06 -14.99
CA ALA A 238 -14.36 7.11 -15.97
C ALA A 238 -13.22 6.68 -16.89
N ASN A 239 -13.24 7.07 -18.15
CA ASN A 239 -12.24 6.71 -19.15
C ASN A 239 -11.92 5.19 -19.18
N SER A 240 -12.97 4.39 -18.91
CA SER A 240 -12.84 2.95 -18.67
C SER A 240 -13.35 2.16 -19.88
N ASN A 241 -12.47 1.93 -20.83
CA ASN A 241 -12.78 1.15 -22.03
C ASN A 241 -12.43 -0.33 -21.89
N LEU A 242 -13.14 -1.20 -22.59
CA LEU A 242 -12.92 -2.65 -22.63
C LEU A 242 -12.76 -3.30 -21.24
N SER A 243 -13.57 -2.82 -20.29
CA SER A 243 -13.52 -3.24 -18.88
C SER A 243 -14.03 -4.66 -18.70
N PHE A 244 -13.57 -5.34 -17.65
CA PHE A 244 -14.06 -6.63 -17.16
C PHE A 244 -13.83 -7.83 -18.08
N GLU A 245 -12.94 -7.75 -19.06
CA GLU A 245 -12.70 -8.86 -19.97
C GLU A 245 -12.37 -10.15 -19.19
N TYR A 246 -13.11 -11.22 -19.49
CA TYR A 246 -13.02 -12.54 -18.85
C TYR A 246 -13.06 -12.53 -17.31
N SER A 247 -13.81 -11.61 -16.73
CA SER A 247 -13.94 -11.50 -15.26
C SER A 247 -15.25 -12.11 -14.75
N GLU A 248 -15.19 -12.69 -13.56
CA GLU A 248 -16.35 -13.05 -12.73
C GLU A 248 -16.67 -11.81 -11.87
N VAL A 249 -17.82 -11.13 -12.13
CA VAL A 249 -18.06 -9.81 -11.55
C VAL A 249 -19.50 -9.60 -11.10
N GLU A 250 -19.67 -9.00 -9.92
CA GLU A 250 -20.92 -8.41 -9.46
C GLU A 250 -20.67 -6.90 -9.25
N ALA A 251 -21.28 -6.05 -10.07
CA ALA A 251 -20.97 -4.63 -10.05
C ALA A 251 -22.23 -3.74 -10.01
N ASP A 252 -22.23 -2.77 -9.10
CA ASP A 252 -23.12 -1.62 -9.05
C ASP A 252 -22.31 -0.36 -9.34
N ILE A 253 -22.47 0.16 -10.56
CA ILE A 253 -21.72 1.31 -11.09
C ILE A 253 -22.67 2.47 -11.26
N LYS A 254 -22.31 3.64 -10.76
CA LYS A 254 -23.02 4.89 -10.99
C LYS A 254 -22.47 5.63 -12.19
N GLY A 255 -23.35 6.19 -12.99
CA GLY A 255 -23.00 6.95 -14.18
C GLY A 255 -22.78 6.09 -15.42
N HIS A 256 -21.93 6.60 -16.29
CA HIS A 256 -21.65 6.01 -17.60
C HIS A 256 -20.42 5.09 -17.54
N VAL A 257 -20.45 3.99 -18.29
CA VAL A 257 -19.31 3.13 -18.57
C VAL A 257 -19.02 3.18 -20.06
N ASP A 258 -17.79 3.49 -20.47
CA ASP A 258 -17.45 3.68 -21.88
C ASP A 258 -17.60 2.39 -22.69
N SER A 259 -16.96 1.31 -22.26
CA SER A 259 -17.18 0.01 -22.87
C SER A 259 -16.84 -1.15 -21.93
N ILE A 260 -17.58 -2.25 -22.14
CA ILE A 260 -17.40 -3.53 -21.45
C ILE A 260 -17.11 -4.60 -22.48
N ARG A 261 -16.22 -5.56 -22.17
CA ARG A 261 -15.86 -6.62 -23.10
C ARG A 261 -15.95 -8.00 -22.46
N ASN A 262 -16.54 -8.95 -23.18
CA ASN A 262 -16.48 -10.42 -22.92
C ASN A 262 -16.57 -10.79 -21.43
N VAL A 263 -17.59 -10.34 -20.70
CA VAL A 263 -17.75 -10.64 -19.27
C VAL A 263 -17.99 -12.14 -19.07
N LEU A 264 -17.11 -12.82 -18.32
CA LEU A 264 -17.15 -14.27 -18.15
C LEU A 264 -18.42 -14.72 -17.42
N SER A 265 -18.75 -14.10 -16.28
CA SER A 265 -19.97 -14.40 -15.51
C SER A 265 -20.31 -13.29 -14.53
N GLY A 266 -21.55 -13.35 -14.00
CA GLY A 266 -22.06 -12.41 -13.00
C GLY A 266 -22.92 -11.31 -13.61
N LYS A 267 -23.06 -10.20 -12.89
CA LYS A 267 -23.98 -9.11 -13.29
C LYS A 267 -23.36 -7.74 -13.08
N ILE A 268 -23.49 -6.89 -14.08
CA ILE A 268 -23.09 -5.48 -14.02
C ILE A 268 -24.34 -4.61 -14.16
N ILE A 269 -24.55 -3.69 -13.21
CA ILE A 269 -25.61 -2.69 -13.25
C ILE A 269 -24.96 -1.33 -13.40
N CYS A 270 -25.35 -0.52 -14.40
CA CYS A 270 -24.87 0.85 -14.60
C CYS A 270 -26.01 1.76 -15.05
N ASP A 271 -25.82 3.09 -15.03
CA ASP A 271 -26.84 4.06 -15.47
C ASP A 271 -26.87 4.21 -16.98
N SER A 272 -25.73 4.06 -17.64
CA SER A 272 -25.61 4.00 -19.09
C SER A 272 -24.33 3.30 -19.54
N LEU A 273 -24.34 2.74 -20.74
CA LEU A 273 -23.22 2.04 -21.35
C LEU A 273 -23.00 2.57 -22.77
N GLY A 274 -21.76 2.84 -23.13
CA GLY A 274 -21.39 3.21 -24.50
C GLY A 274 -21.41 1.99 -25.42
N GLU A 275 -20.60 0.97 -25.14
CA GLU A 275 -20.50 -0.21 -25.97
C GLU A 275 -20.36 -1.51 -25.15
N TYR A 276 -21.03 -2.57 -25.59
CA TYR A 276 -20.72 -3.94 -25.16
C TYR A 276 -20.07 -4.70 -26.31
N VAL A 277 -18.77 -4.96 -26.16
CA VAL A 277 -17.99 -5.73 -27.15
C VAL A 277 -18.10 -7.21 -26.81
N GLN A 278 -18.71 -7.96 -27.70
CA GLN A 278 -18.81 -9.42 -27.59
C GLN A 278 -18.30 -10.01 -28.92
N ASP A 279 -17.04 -10.34 -28.96
CA ASP A 279 -16.35 -10.90 -30.12
C ASP A 279 -16.12 -12.41 -29.95
N GLU A 280 -15.60 -13.03 -30.99
CA GLU A 280 -15.19 -14.43 -30.93
C GLU A 280 -14.13 -14.61 -29.84
N HIS A 281 -14.33 -15.62 -28.97
CA HIS A 281 -13.52 -15.80 -27.78
C HIS A 281 -13.35 -17.26 -27.43
N VAL A 282 -12.34 -17.53 -26.64
CA VAL A 282 -11.95 -18.88 -26.19
C VAL A 282 -12.88 -19.39 -25.08
N HIS A 283 -13.58 -18.50 -24.38
CA HIS A 283 -14.46 -18.82 -23.25
C HIS A 283 -15.90 -18.43 -23.56
N GLU A 284 -16.85 -19.22 -23.13
CA GLU A 284 -18.26 -18.86 -23.17
C GLU A 284 -18.54 -17.76 -22.13
N CYS A 285 -18.90 -16.57 -22.60
CA CYS A 285 -19.18 -15.42 -21.74
C CYS A 285 -20.68 -15.33 -21.44
N LYS A 286 -21.02 -15.40 -20.15
CA LYS A 286 -22.41 -15.44 -19.62
C LYS A 286 -22.76 -14.24 -18.73
N GLY A 287 -21.88 -13.24 -18.68
CA GLY A 287 -22.13 -12.04 -17.89
C GLY A 287 -23.36 -11.27 -18.39
N VAL A 288 -24.11 -10.72 -17.46
CA VAL A 288 -25.33 -9.96 -17.74
C VAL A 288 -25.09 -8.49 -17.45
N ILE A 289 -25.45 -7.63 -18.40
CA ILE A 289 -25.39 -6.17 -18.23
C ILE A 289 -26.80 -5.62 -18.16
N ALA A 290 -27.11 -4.83 -17.13
CA ALA A 290 -28.40 -4.20 -16.92
C ALA A 290 -28.25 -2.69 -16.78
N ILE A 291 -29.02 -1.95 -17.55
CA ILE A 291 -29.12 -0.49 -17.40
C ILE A 291 -30.15 -0.16 -16.33
N ARG A 292 -29.79 0.71 -15.39
CA ARG A 292 -30.68 1.13 -14.30
C ARG A 292 -31.82 2.01 -14.85
N PRO A 293 -33.09 1.70 -14.54
CA PRO A 293 -34.20 2.55 -14.96
C PRO A 293 -34.06 3.96 -14.42
N LYS A 294 -34.36 4.97 -15.24
CA LYS A 294 -34.46 6.37 -14.81
C LYS A 294 -35.64 6.55 -13.86
N ASP A 295 -35.54 7.48 -12.91
CA ASP A 295 -36.57 7.67 -11.87
C ASP A 295 -37.95 7.98 -12.44
N GLU A 296 -38.04 8.67 -13.58
CA GLU A 296 -39.34 8.90 -14.31
C GLU A 296 -40.01 7.60 -14.81
N GLU A 297 -39.24 6.53 -15.05
CA GLU A 297 -39.80 5.25 -15.47
C GLU A 297 -40.30 4.45 -14.26
N LYS A 298 -39.70 4.64 -13.10
CA LYS A 298 -40.15 4.02 -11.83
C LYS A 298 -41.48 4.56 -11.35
N GLU A 299 -41.72 5.87 -11.51
CA GLU A 299 -43.03 6.49 -11.19
C GLU A 299 -44.15 5.94 -12.08
N LYS A 300 -43.90 5.77 -13.39
CA LYS A 300 -44.87 5.20 -14.33
C LYS A 300 -45.16 3.68 -14.13
N GLU A 301 -44.23 2.94 -13.59
CA GLU A 301 -44.47 1.53 -13.22
C GLU A 301 -45.25 1.39 -11.90
N GLN A 302 -45.08 2.33 -10.97
CA GLN A 302 -45.85 2.37 -9.71
C GLN A 302 -47.31 2.82 -9.92
N GLU A 303 -47.56 3.70 -10.89
CA GLU A 303 -48.94 4.12 -11.28
C GLU A 303 -49.73 3.05 -12.05
N LYS A 304 -49.06 2.03 -12.58
CA LYS A 304 -49.68 0.92 -13.32
C LYS A 304 -49.94 -0.33 -12.47
N LYS A 305 -49.62 -0.31 -11.20
CA LYS A 305 -49.90 -1.37 -10.22
C LYS A 305 -50.99 -0.94 -9.24
#